data_5d543ca3e91126abd60492d82d41452e
#
_entry.id   5d543ca3e91126abd60492d82d41452e
#
_cell.length_a   1.000
_cell.length_b   1.000
_cell.length_c   1.000
_cell.angle_alpha   90.00
_cell.angle_beta   90.00
_cell.angle_gamma   90.00
#
_symmetry.space_group_name_H-M   'P 1'
#
loop_
_entity.id
_entity.type
_entity.pdbx_description
1 polymer ?
#
loop_
_entity_poly.entity_id
_entity_poly.type
_entity_poly.pdbx_seq_one_letter_code
_entity_poly.pdbx_strand_id
1 'polypeptide(L)'
;MKKNKTAEKYLAQVITPKWDIIFGSTVALGVILFFFGWGWGYYFSILIVIVGAAGFILARSARVSDEDYLGIIDRILADNGIEKNASRGEIILSSFLMKDSEVTRGIDKTLRSGRYCTAEFVFSKGECKIKMHTIDVKDGSVTCDTYTVPLTAVPAIQSEDVETRFGTVKQNTLVFPDTGIAIPVDTNSADVDEVIRRFGR
;
A
#
# COMPACT_ATOMS: atom_id res chain seq x y z
N MET A 1 5.12 6.41 -21.89
CA MET A 1 5.39 6.10 -20.47
C MET A 1 5.74 4.62 -20.34
N LYS A 2 6.81 4.26 -19.63
CA LYS A 2 7.16 2.85 -19.38
C LYS A 2 6.37 2.37 -18.15
N LYS A 3 5.48 1.39 -18.35
CA LYS A 3 4.80 0.73 -17.21
C LYS A 3 5.81 0.19 -16.20
N ASN A 4 5.56 0.41 -14.92
CA ASN A 4 6.41 -0.11 -13.87
C ASN A 4 6.08 -1.59 -13.60
N LYS A 5 6.86 -2.48 -14.23
CA LYS A 5 6.68 -3.93 -14.13
C LYS A 5 6.72 -4.45 -12.68
N THR A 6 7.48 -3.80 -11.82
CA THR A 6 7.58 -4.18 -10.40
C THR A 6 6.28 -3.84 -9.66
N ALA A 7 5.70 -2.66 -9.92
CA ALA A 7 4.40 -2.28 -9.36
C ALA A 7 3.26 -3.19 -9.87
N GLU A 8 3.21 -3.46 -11.18
CA GLU A 8 2.24 -4.42 -11.73
C GLU A 8 2.36 -5.80 -11.07
N LYS A 9 3.61 -6.30 -10.91
CA LYS A 9 3.88 -7.59 -10.28
C LYS A 9 3.46 -7.60 -8.82
N TYR A 10 3.74 -6.52 -8.07
CA TYR A 10 3.31 -6.38 -6.67
C TYR A 10 1.79 -6.40 -6.55
N LEU A 11 1.09 -5.62 -7.35
CA LEU A 11 -0.38 -5.53 -7.32
C LEU A 11 -1.05 -6.84 -7.76
N ALA A 12 -0.45 -7.56 -8.71
CA ALA A 12 -0.96 -8.85 -9.18
C ALA A 12 -0.67 -10.01 -8.21
N GLN A 13 0.32 -9.86 -7.32
CA GLN A 13 0.69 -10.95 -6.41
C GLN A 13 -0.43 -11.22 -5.40
N VAL A 14 -0.74 -12.50 -5.23
CA VAL A 14 -1.61 -12.99 -4.17
C VAL A 14 -0.72 -13.74 -3.19
N ILE A 15 -0.45 -13.12 -2.03
CA ILE A 15 0.32 -13.77 -0.97
C ILE A 15 -0.59 -14.80 -0.32
N THR A 16 -0.62 -16.00 -0.88
CA THR A 16 -1.28 -17.14 -0.25
C THR A 16 -0.25 -17.91 0.57
N PRO A 17 -0.48 -18.10 1.88
CA PRO A 17 0.40 -18.91 2.70
C PRO A 17 0.44 -20.39 2.26
N LYS A 18 -0.45 -20.79 1.33
CA LYS A 18 -0.56 -22.17 0.83
C LYS A 18 0.76 -22.70 0.27
N TRP A 19 1.48 -21.91 -0.52
CA TRP A 19 2.75 -22.34 -1.10
C TRP A 19 3.86 -22.46 -0.06
N ASP A 20 3.92 -21.54 0.92
CA ASP A 20 4.87 -21.62 2.03
C ASP A 20 4.60 -22.87 2.88
N ILE A 21 3.32 -23.19 3.12
CA ILE A 21 2.90 -24.39 3.84
C ILE A 21 3.24 -25.66 3.03
N ILE A 22 2.93 -25.68 1.73
CA ILE A 22 3.20 -26.84 0.86
C ILE A 22 4.69 -27.11 0.81
N PHE A 23 5.53 -26.13 0.49
CA PHE A 23 6.97 -26.34 0.39
C PHE A 23 7.61 -26.60 1.76
N GLY A 24 7.15 -25.92 2.81
CA GLY A 24 7.60 -26.16 4.18
C GLY A 24 7.27 -27.58 4.67
N SER A 25 6.06 -28.05 4.41
CA SER A 25 5.65 -29.41 4.77
C SER A 25 6.39 -30.48 3.94
N THR A 26 6.70 -30.17 2.67
CA THR A 26 7.51 -31.05 1.81
C THR A 26 8.93 -31.22 2.38
N VAL A 27 9.56 -30.12 2.82
CA VAL A 27 10.87 -30.18 3.49
C VAL A 27 10.80 -31.00 4.79
N ALA A 28 9.78 -30.72 5.63
CA ALA A 28 9.60 -31.44 6.89
C ALA A 28 9.41 -32.95 6.65
N LEU A 29 8.59 -33.31 5.66
CA LEU A 29 8.39 -34.70 5.27
C LEU A 29 9.71 -35.38 4.82
N GLY A 30 10.48 -34.66 3.98
CA GLY A 30 11.79 -35.17 3.54
C GLY A 30 12.76 -35.39 4.70
N VAL A 31 12.78 -34.49 5.69
CA VAL A 31 13.61 -34.66 6.90
C VAL A 31 13.15 -35.87 7.73
N ILE A 32 11.85 -36.06 7.92
CA ILE A 32 11.30 -37.22 8.64
C ILE A 32 11.70 -38.52 7.93
N LEU A 33 11.51 -38.60 6.61
CA LEU A 33 11.87 -39.76 5.83
C LEU A 33 13.38 -40.03 5.85
N PHE A 34 14.21 -39.01 6.00
CA PHE A 34 15.67 -39.16 6.13
C PHE A 34 16.05 -39.93 7.38
N PHE A 35 15.38 -39.71 8.51
CA PHE A 35 15.67 -40.40 9.76
C PHE A 35 15.08 -41.81 9.82
N PHE A 36 14.01 -42.08 9.08
CA PHE A 36 13.32 -43.39 9.11
C PHE A 36 13.52 -44.23 7.85
N GLY A 37 14.16 -43.67 6.81
CA GLY A 37 14.38 -44.34 5.54
C GLY A 37 15.60 -45.26 5.55
N TRP A 38 15.46 -46.50 5.07
CA TRP A 38 16.55 -47.44 4.87
C TRP A 38 16.79 -47.65 3.37
N GLY A 39 18.05 -47.81 2.98
CA GLY A 39 18.43 -48.09 1.59
C GLY A 39 18.06 -46.94 0.62
N TRP A 40 17.30 -47.23 -0.43
CA TRP A 40 16.87 -46.29 -1.44
C TRP A 40 16.01 -45.14 -0.88
N GLY A 41 15.33 -45.32 0.22
CA GLY A 41 14.53 -44.31 0.89
C GLY A 41 15.35 -43.10 1.34
N TYR A 42 16.62 -43.32 1.72
CA TYR A 42 17.54 -42.25 2.10
C TYR A 42 17.82 -41.26 0.95
N TYR A 43 18.09 -41.76 -0.25
CA TYR A 43 18.32 -40.89 -1.42
C TYR A 43 17.06 -40.16 -1.85
N PHE A 44 15.91 -40.82 -1.76
CA PHE A 44 14.62 -40.15 -2.05
C PHE A 44 14.31 -39.02 -1.07
N SER A 45 14.61 -39.18 0.21
CA SER A 45 14.39 -38.15 1.21
C SER A 45 15.25 -36.90 0.95
N ILE A 46 16.50 -37.07 0.55
CA ILE A 46 17.38 -35.95 0.17
C ILE A 46 16.80 -35.19 -1.05
N LEU A 47 16.33 -35.91 -2.06
CA LEU A 47 15.70 -35.30 -3.23
C LEU A 47 14.47 -34.48 -2.85
N ILE A 48 13.61 -34.99 -1.99
CA ILE A 48 12.41 -34.29 -1.49
C ILE A 48 12.79 -32.99 -0.74
N VAL A 49 13.82 -33.03 0.11
CA VAL A 49 14.32 -31.84 0.81
C VAL A 49 14.84 -30.81 -0.18
N ILE A 50 15.64 -31.22 -1.16
CA ILE A 50 16.20 -30.31 -2.17
C ILE A 50 15.08 -29.66 -2.99
N VAL A 51 14.12 -30.45 -3.48
CA VAL A 51 12.98 -29.92 -4.27
C VAL A 51 12.11 -28.98 -3.45
N GLY A 52 11.81 -29.34 -2.19
CA GLY A 52 11.04 -28.51 -1.27
C GLY A 52 11.75 -27.19 -0.96
N ALA A 53 13.06 -27.24 -0.67
CA ALA A 53 13.86 -26.05 -0.39
C ALA A 53 14.00 -25.15 -1.62
N ALA A 54 14.29 -25.71 -2.79
CA ALA A 54 14.35 -24.96 -4.05
C ALA A 54 13.00 -24.30 -4.37
N GLY A 55 11.89 -25.03 -4.25
CA GLY A 55 10.55 -24.48 -4.44
C GLY A 55 10.23 -23.34 -3.48
N PHE A 56 10.63 -23.47 -2.20
CA PHE A 56 10.45 -22.44 -1.20
C PHE A 56 11.24 -21.17 -1.52
N ILE A 57 12.51 -21.30 -1.89
CA ILE A 57 13.38 -20.19 -2.28
C ILE A 57 12.81 -19.49 -3.54
N LEU A 58 12.44 -20.26 -4.58
CA LEU A 58 11.87 -19.71 -5.79
C LEU A 58 10.54 -18.99 -5.54
N ALA A 59 9.66 -19.54 -4.71
CA ALA A 59 8.39 -18.90 -4.36
C ALA A 59 8.60 -17.58 -3.63
N ARG A 60 9.61 -17.48 -2.76
CA ARG A 60 9.94 -16.23 -2.05
C ARG A 60 10.66 -15.22 -2.92
N SER A 61 11.65 -15.64 -3.71
CA SER A 61 12.38 -14.73 -4.60
C SER A 61 11.51 -14.16 -5.72
N ALA A 62 10.40 -14.84 -6.05
CA ALA A 62 9.45 -14.34 -7.03
C ALA A 62 8.55 -13.22 -6.50
N ARG A 63 8.49 -12.97 -5.19
CA ARG A 63 7.66 -11.92 -4.57
C ARG A 63 8.37 -10.57 -4.64
N VAL A 64 7.59 -9.52 -4.85
CA VAL A 64 8.05 -8.15 -4.66
C VAL A 64 7.82 -7.79 -3.20
N SER A 65 8.81 -7.19 -2.55
CA SER A 65 8.69 -6.79 -1.15
C SER A 65 7.80 -5.55 -0.98
N ASP A 66 7.28 -5.35 0.22
CA ASP A 66 6.53 -4.14 0.57
C ASP A 66 7.41 -2.90 0.49
N GLU A 67 8.70 -3.03 0.86
CA GLU A 67 9.70 -1.96 0.79
C GLU A 67 9.99 -1.55 -0.66
N ASP A 68 10.15 -2.52 -1.58
CA ASP A 68 10.35 -2.23 -3.00
C ASP A 68 9.16 -1.46 -3.58
N TYR A 69 7.94 -1.85 -3.20
CA TYR A 69 6.74 -1.18 -3.67
C TYR A 69 6.62 0.25 -3.12
N LEU A 70 6.85 0.46 -1.83
CA LEU A 70 6.89 1.78 -1.22
C LEU A 70 8.02 2.63 -1.79
N GLY A 71 9.18 2.03 -2.05
CA GLY A 71 10.31 2.69 -2.71
C GLY A 71 10.00 3.19 -4.13
N ILE A 72 9.08 2.55 -4.85
CA ILE A 72 8.58 3.07 -6.14
C ILE A 72 7.79 4.36 -5.92
N ILE A 73 6.88 4.38 -4.94
CA ILE A 73 6.09 5.57 -4.59
C ILE A 73 7.01 6.71 -4.20
N ASP A 74 8.00 6.44 -3.34
CA ASP A 74 8.98 7.42 -2.88
C ASP A 74 9.77 8.04 -4.04
N ARG A 75 10.17 7.21 -5.01
CA ARG A 75 10.86 7.67 -6.20
C ARG A 75 9.95 8.56 -7.05
N ILE A 76 8.68 8.15 -7.27
CA ILE A 76 7.74 8.97 -8.05
C ILE A 76 7.51 10.33 -7.37
N LEU A 77 7.36 10.35 -6.03
CA LEU A 77 7.23 11.59 -5.27
C LEU A 77 8.47 12.48 -5.44
N ALA A 78 9.67 11.93 -5.27
CA ALA A 78 10.93 12.65 -5.39
C ALA A 78 11.14 13.19 -6.82
N ASP A 79 10.88 12.39 -7.84
CA ASP A 79 11.03 12.76 -9.26
C ASP A 79 10.07 13.92 -9.66
N ASN A 80 8.95 14.05 -8.94
CA ASN A 80 7.97 15.12 -9.16
C ASN A 80 8.11 16.29 -8.16
N GLY A 81 9.13 16.28 -7.30
CA GLY A 81 9.36 17.33 -6.31
C GLY A 81 8.28 17.41 -5.22
N ILE A 82 7.62 16.29 -4.93
CA ILE A 82 6.57 16.21 -3.91
C ILE A 82 7.22 15.79 -2.59
N GLU A 83 7.13 16.66 -1.58
CA GLU A 83 7.69 16.38 -0.27
C GLU A 83 6.81 15.40 0.52
N LYS A 84 7.45 14.46 1.23
CA LYS A 84 6.78 13.56 2.17
C LYS A 84 6.63 14.15 3.57
N ASN A 85 7.55 15.04 3.93
CA ASN A 85 7.61 15.65 5.24
C ASN A 85 7.14 17.10 5.16
N ALA A 86 6.22 17.44 6.03
CA ALA A 86 5.70 18.79 6.13
C ALA A 86 6.80 19.80 6.48
N SER A 87 6.87 20.90 5.74
CA SER A 87 7.62 22.08 6.12
C SER A 87 6.96 22.76 7.32
N ARG A 88 7.63 23.75 7.92
CA ARG A 88 7.14 24.40 9.14
C ARG A 88 5.78 25.07 8.93
N GLY A 89 4.73 24.51 9.54
CA GLY A 89 3.36 25.04 9.48
C GLY A 89 2.43 24.39 8.44
N GLU A 90 2.96 23.47 7.66
CA GLU A 90 2.22 22.62 6.73
C GLU A 90 1.82 21.29 7.38
N ILE A 91 0.81 20.65 6.83
CA ILE A 91 0.43 19.28 7.20
C ILE A 91 0.33 18.48 5.90
N ILE A 92 0.91 17.30 5.87
CA ILE A 92 0.82 16.38 4.72
C ILE A 92 0.08 15.13 5.15
N LEU A 93 -1.04 14.85 4.49
CA LEU A 93 -1.77 13.61 4.62
C LEU A 93 -1.51 12.72 3.41
N SER A 94 -1.25 11.44 3.66
CA SER A 94 -0.99 10.48 2.60
C SER A 94 -1.72 9.17 2.85
N SER A 95 -2.34 8.62 1.82
CA SER A 95 -3.07 7.35 1.91
C SER A 95 -3.21 6.66 0.56
N PHE A 96 -3.49 5.37 0.58
CA PHE A 96 -3.86 4.62 -0.61
C PHE A 96 -5.34 4.85 -0.95
N LEU A 97 -5.63 5.07 -2.24
CA LEU A 97 -6.99 5.15 -2.76
C LEU A 97 -7.44 3.75 -3.18
N MET A 98 -8.30 3.11 -2.38
CA MET A 98 -8.76 1.73 -2.63
C MET A 98 -9.86 1.66 -3.69
N LYS A 99 -10.71 2.71 -3.76
CA LYS A 99 -11.81 2.80 -4.70
C LYS A 99 -11.30 2.89 -6.14
N ASP A 100 -11.89 2.13 -7.05
CA ASP A 100 -11.55 2.08 -8.48
C ASP A 100 -10.07 1.80 -8.75
N SER A 101 -9.43 1.03 -7.86
CA SER A 101 -8.02 0.69 -7.96
C SER A 101 -7.79 -0.80 -7.72
N GLU A 102 -6.70 -1.33 -8.28
CA GLU A 102 -6.25 -2.67 -7.93
C GLU A 102 -5.68 -2.66 -6.52
N VAL A 103 -6.26 -3.48 -5.65
CA VAL A 103 -5.83 -3.60 -4.26
C VAL A 103 -5.08 -4.91 -4.06
N THR A 104 -3.99 -4.86 -3.31
CA THR A 104 -3.24 -6.04 -2.87
C THR A 104 -3.01 -5.99 -1.37
N ARG A 105 -2.71 -7.17 -0.80
CA ARG A 105 -2.29 -7.28 0.60
C ARG A 105 -0.81 -7.53 0.65
N GLY A 106 -0.07 -6.67 1.33
CA GLY A 106 1.36 -6.80 1.56
C GLY A 106 1.74 -7.98 2.44
N ILE A 107 3.03 -8.21 2.59
CA ILE A 107 3.61 -9.22 3.50
C ILE A 107 3.27 -8.86 4.96
N ASP A 108 3.25 -7.58 5.28
CA ASP A 108 2.84 -7.00 6.56
C ASP A 108 1.33 -7.04 6.81
N LYS A 109 0.56 -7.64 5.89
CA LYS A 109 -0.91 -7.73 5.87
C LYS A 109 -1.62 -6.38 5.64
N THR A 110 -0.92 -5.29 5.44
CA THR A 110 -1.50 -3.99 5.10
C THR A 110 -2.02 -4.01 3.67
N LEU A 111 -3.20 -3.42 3.47
CA LEU A 111 -3.77 -3.26 2.14
C LEU A 111 -3.13 -2.06 1.44
N ARG A 112 -2.75 -2.26 0.19
CA ARG A 112 -2.18 -1.23 -0.69
C ARG A 112 -2.87 -1.29 -2.03
N SER A 113 -2.93 -0.15 -2.70
CA SER A 113 -3.57 -0.06 -4.02
C SER A 113 -2.63 0.51 -5.07
N GLY A 114 -3.00 0.37 -6.34
CA GLY A 114 -2.29 0.96 -7.47
C GLY A 114 -2.35 2.49 -7.51
N ARG A 115 -3.16 3.12 -6.65
CA ARG A 115 -3.28 4.57 -6.54
C ARG A 115 -2.90 5.06 -5.16
N TYR A 116 -2.06 6.08 -5.11
CA TYR A 116 -1.60 6.73 -3.88
C TYR A 116 -1.92 8.21 -3.94
N CYS A 117 -2.47 8.75 -2.87
CA CYS A 117 -2.82 10.16 -2.75
C CYS A 117 -1.98 10.81 -1.65
N THR A 118 -1.46 12.00 -1.92
CA THR A 118 -0.87 12.86 -0.90
C THR A 118 -1.46 14.25 -1.03
N ALA A 119 -1.83 14.85 0.09
CA ALA A 119 -2.43 16.17 0.18
C ALA A 119 -1.66 17.04 1.16
N GLU A 120 -1.18 18.17 0.65
CA GLU A 120 -0.47 19.20 1.41
C GLU A 120 -1.43 20.31 1.80
N PHE A 121 -1.49 20.64 3.07
CA PHE A 121 -2.35 21.67 3.65
C PHE A 121 -1.50 22.86 4.10
N VAL A 122 -1.67 24.00 3.45
CA VAL A 122 -1.01 25.26 3.78
C VAL A 122 -2.04 26.21 4.33
N PHE A 123 -1.96 26.47 5.64
CA PHE A 123 -2.90 27.33 6.35
C PHE A 123 -2.44 28.78 6.33
N SER A 124 -3.36 29.68 5.95
CA SER A 124 -3.17 31.12 5.93
C SER A 124 -4.31 31.83 6.66
N LYS A 125 -4.31 33.17 6.70
CA LYS A 125 -5.37 33.92 7.39
C LYS A 125 -6.71 33.73 6.68
N GLY A 126 -7.61 32.95 7.32
CA GLY A 126 -8.98 32.73 6.86
C GLY A 126 -9.18 31.65 5.81
N GLU A 127 -8.13 31.10 5.23
CA GLU A 127 -8.22 30.07 4.20
C GLU A 127 -7.12 28.99 4.33
N CYS A 128 -7.39 27.83 3.78
CA CYS A 128 -6.42 26.76 3.61
C CYS A 128 -6.27 26.45 2.11
N LYS A 129 -5.04 26.46 1.64
CA LYS A 129 -4.69 25.96 0.31
C LYS A 129 -4.34 24.49 0.40
N ILE A 130 -5.05 23.65 -0.37
CA ILE A 130 -4.86 22.21 -0.42
C ILE A 130 -4.29 21.87 -1.78
N LYS A 131 -3.11 21.25 -1.80
CA LYS A 131 -2.49 20.74 -3.00
C LYS A 131 -2.50 19.21 -2.95
N MET A 132 -3.35 18.61 -3.78
CA MET A 132 -3.58 17.18 -3.81
C MET A 132 -2.88 16.55 -5.01
N HIS A 133 -2.02 15.58 -4.77
CA HIS A 133 -1.37 14.78 -5.78
C HIS A 133 -1.94 13.36 -5.75
N THR A 134 -2.43 12.89 -6.89
CA THR A 134 -2.84 11.50 -7.08
C THR A 134 -1.86 10.81 -8.02
N ILE A 135 -1.28 9.72 -7.55
CA ILE A 135 -0.24 8.96 -8.24
C ILE A 135 -0.82 7.63 -8.69
N ASP A 136 -0.72 7.31 -9.97
CA ASP A 136 -0.88 5.94 -10.45
C ASP A 136 0.49 5.26 -10.42
N VAL A 137 0.65 4.28 -9.52
CA VAL A 137 1.95 3.63 -9.27
C VAL A 137 2.37 2.74 -10.44
N LYS A 138 1.41 2.26 -11.26
CA LYS A 138 1.69 1.37 -12.40
C LYS A 138 2.39 2.08 -13.53
N ASP A 139 1.94 3.26 -13.87
CA ASP A 139 2.48 4.02 -14.99
C ASP A 139 3.32 5.23 -14.56
N GLY A 140 3.32 5.53 -13.25
CA GLY A 140 4.07 6.64 -12.68
C GLY A 140 3.46 8.01 -13.01
N SER A 141 2.21 8.07 -13.48
CA SER A 141 1.54 9.34 -13.73
C SER A 141 1.15 10.01 -12.42
N VAL A 142 1.27 11.33 -12.42
CA VAL A 142 0.89 12.19 -11.28
C VAL A 142 -0.07 13.25 -11.79
N THR A 143 -1.24 13.32 -11.15
CA THR A 143 -2.16 14.45 -11.31
C THR A 143 -2.05 15.36 -10.11
N CYS A 144 -2.16 16.66 -10.31
CA CYS A 144 -2.08 17.66 -9.25
C CYS A 144 -3.28 18.58 -9.34
N ASP A 145 -4.09 18.58 -8.29
CA ASP A 145 -5.22 19.49 -8.13
C ASP A 145 -4.93 20.45 -6.97
N THR A 146 -5.30 21.70 -7.14
CA THR A 146 -5.11 22.73 -6.11
C THR A 146 -6.46 23.35 -5.78
N TYR A 147 -6.77 23.38 -4.50
CA TYR A 147 -8.02 23.94 -3.97
C TYR A 147 -7.72 25.03 -2.95
N THR A 148 -8.62 25.98 -2.82
CA THR A 148 -8.61 26.96 -1.74
C THR A 148 -9.92 26.85 -1.00
N VAL A 149 -9.86 26.58 0.29
CA VAL A 149 -11.02 26.30 1.14
C VAL A 149 -11.02 27.29 2.31
N PRO A 150 -12.13 27.95 2.62
CA PRO A 150 -12.23 28.82 3.79
C PRO A 150 -12.13 27.99 5.08
N LEU A 151 -11.47 28.51 6.11
CA LEU A 151 -11.32 27.81 7.40
C LEU A 151 -12.65 27.53 8.11
N THR A 152 -13.72 28.20 7.69
CA THR A 152 -15.08 27.93 8.18
C THR A 152 -15.69 26.64 7.62
N ALA A 153 -15.16 26.09 6.52
CA ALA A 153 -15.63 24.86 5.92
C ALA A 153 -15.00 23.64 6.64
N VAL A 154 -15.48 23.34 7.83
CA VAL A 154 -14.95 22.24 8.65
C VAL A 154 -15.14 20.91 7.94
N PRO A 155 -14.07 20.18 7.62
CA PRO A 155 -14.17 18.88 6.97
C PRO A 155 -14.70 17.80 7.91
N ALA A 156 -15.32 16.78 7.33
CA ALA A 156 -15.81 15.61 8.05
C ALA A 156 -15.19 14.32 7.49
N ILE A 157 -14.96 13.34 8.36
CA ILE A 157 -14.54 12.01 7.94
C ILE A 157 -15.78 11.22 7.51
N GLN A 158 -15.76 10.74 6.28
CA GLN A 158 -16.74 9.81 5.74
C GLN A 158 -16.08 8.47 5.49
N SER A 159 -16.77 7.38 5.81
CA SER A 159 -16.30 6.02 5.54
C SER A 159 -17.20 5.40 4.49
N GLU A 160 -16.60 4.86 3.44
CA GLU A 160 -17.28 4.12 2.38
C GLU A 160 -16.77 2.67 2.37
N ASP A 161 -17.68 1.73 2.20
CA ASP A 161 -17.31 0.33 2.04
C ASP A 161 -16.92 0.08 0.57
N VAL A 162 -15.68 -0.35 0.35
CA VAL A 162 -15.11 -0.64 -0.97
C VAL A 162 -14.94 -2.14 -1.12
N GLU A 163 -15.57 -2.71 -2.13
CA GLU A 163 -15.39 -4.12 -2.48
C GLU A 163 -14.03 -4.35 -3.14
N THR A 164 -13.25 -5.26 -2.57
CA THR A 164 -11.95 -5.66 -3.09
C THR A 164 -11.88 -7.18 -3.25
N ARG A 165 -10.87 -7.69 -3.95
CA ARG A 165 -10.61 -9.13 -4.02
C ARG A 165 -10.31 -9.80 -2.66
N PHE A 166 -10.11 -9.02 -1.60
CA PHE A 166 -9.88 -9.49 -0.24
C PHE A 166 -11.08 -9.31 0.68
N GLY A 167 -12.24 -8.95 0.12
CA GLY A 167 -13.48 -8.62 0.82
C GLY A 167 -13.72 -7.11 0.90
N THR A 168 -14.74 -6.74 1.64
CA THR A 168 -15.14 -5.36 1.87
C THR A 168 -14.14 -4.66 2.80
N VAL A 169 -13.65 -3.50 2.40
CA VAL A 169 -12.68 -2.69 3.14
C VAL A 169 -13.24 -1.28 3.31
N LYS A 170 -13.09 -0.70 4.48
CA LYS A 170 -13.47 0.70 4.73
C LYS A 170 -12.42 1.65 4.17
N GLN A 171 -12.82 2.52 3.26
CA GLN A 171 -12.05 3.67 2.81
C GLN A 171 -12.51 4.89 3.59
N ASN A 172 -11.64 5.47 4.38
CA ASN A 172 -11.91 6.73 5.06
C ASN A 172 -11.47 7.90 4.19
N THR A 173 -12.30 8.92 4.15
CA THR A 173 -12.08 10.09 3.29
C THR A 173 -12.44 11.35 4.06
N LEU A 174 -11.56 12.33 4.03
CA LEU A 174 -11.81 13.67 4.57
C LEU A 174 -12.57 14.46 3.51
N VAL A 175 -13.81 14.80 3.77
CA VAL A 175 -14.72 15.48 2.82
C VAL A 175 -14.96 16.91 3.28
N PHE A 176 -14.76 17.87 2.37
CA PHE A 176 -15.04 19.27 2.61
C PHE A 176 -16.44 19.61 2.09
N PRO A 177 -17.33 20.10 2.96
CA PRO A 177 -18.68 20.50 2.57
C PRO A 177 -18.65 21.50 1.39
N ASP A 178 -19.62 21.39 0.51
CA ASP A 178 -19.88 22.32 -0.60
C ASP A 178 -18.76 22.46 -1.64
N THR A 179 -17.65 21.74 -1.51
CA THR A 179 -16.50 21.83 -2.41
C THR A 179 -16.31 20.64 -3.33
N GLY A 180 -16.91 19.49 -2.98
CA GLY A 180 -16.69 18.22 -3.67
C GLY A 180 -15.29 17.63 -3.47
N ILE A 181 -14.45 18.21 -2.61
CA ILE A 181 -13.12 17.73 -2.31
C ILE A 181 -13.23 16.53 -1.36
N ALA A 182 -12.60 15.43 -1.75
CA ALA A 182 -12.57 14.18 -1.00
C ALA A 182 -11.14 13.63 -1.00
N ILE A 183 -10.50 13.58 0.18
CA ILE A 183 -9.09 13.20 0.35
C ILE A 183 -9.05 11.88 1.13
N PRO A 184 -8.51 10.78 0.56
CA PRO A 184 -8.36 9.53 1.30
C PRO A 184 -7.39 9.73 2.46
N VAL A 185 -7.76 9.23 3.64
CA VAL A 185 -6.98 9.41 4.88
C VAL A 185 -6.89 8.13 5.70
N ASP A 186 -5.81 8.03 6.47
CA ASP A 186 -5.73 7.07 7.57
C ASP A 186 -6.22 7.75 8.85
N THR A 187 -7.34 7.30 9.37
CA THR A 187 -7.96 7.87 10.57
C THR A 187 -7.16 7.67 11.86
N ASN A 188 -6.13 6.83 11.84
CA ASN A 188 -5.24 6.66 12.98
C ASN A 188 -4.11 7.71 13.01
N SER A 189 -4.04 8.59 12.01
CA SER A 189 -3.02 9.63 11.96
C SER A 189 -3.42 10.85 12.81
N ALA A 190 -2.54 11.26 13.72
CA ALA A 190 -2.70 12.49 14.50
C ALA A 190 -2.78 13.75 13.61
N ASP A 191 -2.24 13.69 12.40
CA ASP A 191 -2.26 14.78 11.44
C ASP A 191 -3.67 15.05 10.90
N VAL A 192 -4.52 14.03 10.79
CA VAL A 192 -5.93 14.18 10.40
C VAL A 192 -6.69 15.00 11.44
N ASP A 193 -6.51 14.68 12.71
CA ASP A 193 -7.14 15.42 13.81
C ASP A 193 -6.64 16.87 13.85
N GLU A 194 -5.35 17.09 13.59
CA GLU A 194 -4.77 18.44 13.52
C GLU A 194 -5.35 19.25 12.37
N VAL A 195 -5.54 18.64 11.19
CA VAL A 195 -6.21 19.30 10.06
C VAL A 195 -7.61 19.73 10.48
N ILE A 196 -8.44 18.82 10.99
CA ILE A 196 -9.82 19.13 11.40
C ILE A 196 -9.84 20.23 12.46
N ARG A 197 -8.92 20.20 13.41
CA ARG A 197 -8.82 21.19 14.50
C ARG A 197 -8.46 22.58 14.00
N ARG A 198 -7.73 22.71 12.88
CA ARG A 198 -7.37 24.00 12.30
C ARG A 198 -8.51 24.64 11.51
N PHE A 199 -9.43 23.83 10.99
CA PHE A 199 -10.69 24.30 10.47
C PHE A 199 -11.67 24.55 11.63
N GLY A 200 -12.48 25.61 11.57
CA GLY A 200 -13.44 25.98 12.63
C GLY A 200 -12.87 26.82 13.77
N ARG A 201 -11.64 27.38 13.57
CA ARG A 201 -11.03 28.38 14.49
C ARG A 201 -11.25 29.81 14.03
#